data_b996337835732800291c2267a9b64882
#
_entry.id   b996337835732800291c2267a9b64882
#
_cell.length_a   1.000
_cell.length_b   1.000
_cell.length_c   1.000
_cell.angle_alpha   90.00
_cell.angle_beta   90.00
_cell.angle_gamma   90.00
#
_symmetry.space_group_name_H-M   'P 1'
#
loop_
_entity.id
_entity.type
_entity.pdbx_description
1 polymer ?
#
loop_
_entity_poly.entity_id
_entity_poly.type
_entity_poly.pdbx_seq_one_letter_code
_entity_poly.pdbx_strand_id
1 'polypeptide(L)'
;MFLNKDFGEVAVNRPAASFNVNVMDYFKILNLNKEPFSNSPDPAFFFHSGQHQACLQKLEISLRLKRGLNVVIGEVGTGKTTLCRQLIRKFANDEAIETHLILDPGFSDGLEFLKTAAAMFEGKESPSSRDPHTPKNGSDDWDLKERIKQYLFQKGVHENKTVILIIDEGQKLPDSCIEILREFLNYETNEYKLLQIVIFAQKEFDEILRQRSNFADRIDLYHLLGPMSFKDTRRMIQFRLEQASDFTGMPSLF
;
A
#
# COMPACT_ATOMS: atom_id res chain seq x y z
N MET A 1 -53.75 -48.19 -35.28
CA MET A 1 -53.56 -49.45 -34.58
C MET A 1 -52.43 -49.27 -33.59
N PHE A 2 -52.82 -49.20 -32.26
CA PHE A 2 -52.07 -49.54 -31.05
C PHE A 2 -50.73 -48.86 -30.81
N LEU A 3 -50.35 -48.35 -29.66
CA LEU A 3 -50.89 -48.35 -28.27
C LEU A 3 -50.16 -47.23 -27.49
N ASN A 4 -50.90 -46.48 -26.71
CA ASN A 4 -50.44 -45.69 -25.58
C ASN A 4 -49.68 -46.56 -24.56
N LYS A 5 -48.59 -46.06 -24.01
CA LYS A 5 -48.17 -46.43 -22.68
C LYS A 5 -47.66 -45.20 -21.91
N ASP A 6 -48.50 -44.81 -21.00
CA ASP A 6 -48.20 -43.92 -19.91
C ASP A 6 -46.99 -44.45 -19.09
N PHE A 7 -45.99 -43.61 -18.89
CA PHE A 7 -45.07 -43.76 -17.77
C PHE A 7 -45.25 -42.56 -16.86
N GLY A 8 -45.88 -42.85 -15.71
CA GLY A 8 -46.12 -41.90 -14.67
C GLY A 8 -44.80 -41.25 -14.19
N GLU A 9 -44.80 -39.94 -14.15
CA GLU A 9 -43.82 -39.14 -13.42
C GLU A 9 -43.96 -39.43 -11.92
N VAL A 10 -42.99 -40.14 -11.38
CA VAL A 10 -42.76 -40.17 -9.92
C VAL A 10 -42.10 -38.88 -9.57
N ALA A 11 -42.87 -37.91 -9.10
CA ALA A 11 -42.37 -36.70 -8.49
C ALA A 11 -41.58 -37.06 -7.23
N VAL A 12 -40.27 -37.15 -7.34
CA VAL A 12 -39.37 -37.21 -6.20
C VAL A 12 -39.27 -35.80 -5.66
N ASN A 13 -40.17 -35.50 -4.72
CA ASN A 13 -40.13 -34.31 -3.91
C ASN A 13 -38.92 -34.42 -2.96
N ARG A 14 -37.72 -34.03 -3.44
CA ARG A 14 -36.60 -33.78 -2.55
C ARG A 14 -36.76 -32.36 -2.02
N PRO A 15 -36.87 -32.15 -0.69
CA PRO A 15 -36.78 -30.82 -0.18
C PRO A 15 -35.39 -30.27 -0.56
N ALA A 16 -35.35 -29.18 -1.32
CA ALA A 16 -34.19 -28.37 -1.48
C ALA A 16 -33.83 -27.83 -0.08
N ALA A 17 -33.02 -28.60 0.64
CA ALA A 17 -32.29 -28.05 1.77
C ALA A 17 -31.43 -26.92 1.18
N SER A 18 -31.96 -25.70 1.29
CA SER A 18 -31.15 -24.50 1.16
C SER A 18 -30.07 -24.62 2.25
N PHE A 19 -28.92 -25.18 1.87
CA PHE A 19 -27.71 -24.97 2.59
C PHE A 19 -27.41 -23.47 2.49
N ASN A 20 -28.06 -22.67 3.30
CA ASN A 20 -27.46 -21.45 3.80
C ASN A 20 -26.23 -21.91 4.59
N VAL A 21 -25.17 -22.23 3.88
CA VAL A 21 -23.83 -22.14 4.42
C VAL A 21 -23.64 -20.63 4.57
N ASN A 22 -24.12 -20.06 5.69
CA ASN A 22 -23.44 -18.97 6.29
C ASN A 22 -21.98 -19.38 6.18
N VAL A 23 -21.16 -18.55 5.54
CA VAL A 23 -19.70 -18.68 5.51
C VAL A 23 -19.24 -18.42 6.94
N MET A 24 -19.68 -19.34 7.81
CA MET A 24 -19.65 -19.17 9.25
C MET A 24 -18.36 -19.77 9.71
N ASP A 25 -17.52 -18.89 10.14
CA ASP A 25 -16.89 -19.12 11.41
C ASP A 25 -16.19 -20.48 11.52
N TYR A 26 -15.53 -20.94 10.39
CA TYR A 26 -14.67 -22.13 10.45
C TYR A 26 -13.70 -22.03 11.64
N PHE A 27 -13.31 -20.83 12.00
CA PHE A 27 -12.43 -20.55 13.12
C PHE A 27 -13.11 -20.83 14.48
N LYS A 28 -14.44 -20.66 14.60
CA LYS A 28 -15.19 -21.06 15.81
C LYS A 28 -15.21 -22.58 16.01
N ILE A 29 -15.27 -23.34 14.91
CA ILE A 29 -15.15 -24.81 14.97
C ILE A 29 -13.81 -25.23 15.56
N LEU A 30 -12.75 -24.43 15.31
CA LEU A 30 -11.42 -24.62 15.83
C LEU A 30 -11.19 -23.97 17.21
N ASN A 31 -12.23 -23.48 17.88
CA ASN A 31 -12.17 -22.71 19.12
C ASN A 31 -11.25 -21.47 19.03
N LEU A 32 -11.27 -20.79 17.88
CA LEU A 32 -10.57 -19.53 17.69
C LEU A 32 -11.56 -18.37 17.85
N ASN A 33 -11.12 -17.27 18.45
CA ASN A 33 -11.97 -16.09 18.71
C ASN A 33 -12.02 -15.13 17.52
N LYS A 34 -11.01 -15.19 16.64
CA LYS A 34 -10.89 -14.37 15.44
C LYS A 34 -10.48 -15.21 14.24
N GLU A 35 -10.79 -14.72 13.06
CA GLU A 35 -10.34 -15.33 11.81
C GLU A 35 -8.83 -15.12 11.58
N PRO A 36 -7.99 -16.17 11.63
CA PRO A 36 -6.54 -16.02 11.55
C PRO A 36 -6.03 -15.66 10.15
N PHE A 37 -6.80 -15.99 9.09
CA PHE A 37 -6.41 -15.83 7.69
C PHE A 37 -7.39 -14.96 6.90
N SER A 38 -8.01 -13.98 7.58
CA SER A 38 -8.88 -13.01 6.93
C SER A 38 -8.13 -12.23 5.85
N ASN A 39 -8.82 -11.94 4.74
CA ASN A 39 -8.34 -11.04 3.70
C ASN A 39 -8.32 -9.57 4.18
N SER A 40 -9.03 -9.26 5.27
CA SER A 40 -8.97 -7.94 5.90
C SER A 40 -7.64 -7.78 6.63
N PRO A 41 -6.83 -6.77 6.32
CA PRO A 41 -5.52 -6.59 6.93
C PRO A 41 -5.65 -6.08 8.36
N ASP A 42 -5.80 -7.01 9.31
CA ASP A 42 -5.70 -6.70 10.74
C ASP A 42 -4.22 -6.63 11.14
N PRO A 43 -3.78 -5.49 11.66
CA PRO A 43 -2.40 -5.30 12.09
C PRO A 43 -1.94 -6.22 13.23
N ALA A 44 -2.86 -6.73 14.05
CA ALA A 44 -2.55 -7.68 15.10
C ALA A 44 -2.05 -9.03 14.52
N PHE A 45 -2.46 -9.36 13.29
CA PHE A 45 -2.09 -10.57 12.57
C PHE A 45 -0.89 -10.39 11.63
N PHE A 46 -0.19 -9.26 11.72
CA PHE A 46 1.00 -9.04 10.90
C PHE A 46 2.22 -9.74 11.48
N PHE A 47 2.68 -10.77 10.78
CA PHE A 47 3.91 -11.46 11.13
C PHE A 47 5.13 -10.73 10.57
N HIS A 48 6.01 -10.27 11.44
CA HIS A 48 7.26 -9.62 11.06
C HIS A 48 8.31 -10.66 10.68
N SER A 49 8.37 -11.07 9.39
CA SER A 49 9.49 -11.89 8.93
C SER A 49 10.80 -11.09 8.96
N GLY A 50 11.94 -11.81 8.98
CA GLY A 50 13.25 -11.16 9.00
C GLY A 50 13.48 -10.19 7.84
N GLN A 51 12.97 -10.51 6.63
CA GLN A 51 13.07 -9.62 5.47
C GLN A 51 12.20 -8.36 5.60
N HIS A 52 10.98 -8.45 6.18
CA HIS A 52 10.14 -7.28 6.45
C HIS A 52 10.79 -6.36 7.47
N GLN A 53 11.35 -6.92 8.54
CA GLN A 53 12.07 -6.12 9.55
C GLN A 53 13.29 -5.42 8.96
N ALA A 54 14.09 -6.13 8.17
CA ALA A 54 15.26 -5.56 7.50
C ALA A 54 14.87 -4.44 6.51
N CYS A 55 13.77 -4.62 5.76
CA CYS A 55 13.24 -3.59 4.87
C CYS A 55 12.80 -2.34 5.65
N LEU A 56 12.00 -2.51 6.71
CA LEU A 56 11.55 -1.38 7.55
C LEU A 56 12.72 -0.63 8.19
N GLN A 57 13.74 -1.34 8.67
CA GLN A 57 14.93 -0.71 9.25
C GLN A 57 15.70 0.12 8.22
N LYS A 58 15.90 -0.42 7.01
CA LYS A 58 16.58 0.30 5.93
C LYS A 58 15.81 1.53 5.49
N LEU A 59 14.48 1.40 5.33
CA LEU A 59 13.60 2.53 5.01
C LEU A 59 13.67 3.60 6.10
N GLU A 60 13.57 3.23 7.37
CA GLU A 60 13.68 4.18 8.47
C GLU A 60 14.99 4.97 8.44
N ILE A 61 16.11 4.28 8.22
CA ILE A 61 17.43 4.91 8.15
C ILE A 61 17.48 5.91 6.98
N SER A 62 17.09 5.49 5.77
CA SER A 62 17.10 6.37 4.59
C SER A 62 16.20 7.60 4.79
N LEU A 63 14.99 7.41 5.34
CA LEU A 63 14.03 8.48 5.59
C LEU A 63 14.52 9.47 6.63
N ARG A 64 15.11 9.00 7.75
CA ARG A 64 15.69 9.88 8.77
C ARG A 64 16.92 10.63 8.27
N LEU A 65 17.68 10.05 7.36
CA LEU A 65 18.80 10.70 6.69
C LEU A 65 18.36 11.64 5.54
N LYS A 66 17.06 11.74 5.27
CA LYS A 66 16.45 12.62 4.25
C LYS A 66 17.07 12.47 2.86
N ARG A 67 17.26 11.21 2.42
CA ARG A 67 17.98 10.88 1.16
C ARG A 67 17.13 10.92 -0.10
N GLY A 68 15.81 11.05 0.02
CA GLY A 68 14.90 11.27 -1.10
C GLY A 68 14.12 10.02 -1.50
N LEU A 69 14.53 9.29 -2.54
CA LEU A 69 13.72 8.24 -3.17
C LEU A 69 14.08 6.84 -2.69
N ASN A 70 13.07 6.11 -2.24
CA ASN A 70 13.17 4.71 -1.82
C ASN A 70 12.18 3.87 -2.62
N VAL A 71 12.60 2.72 -3.12
CA VAL A 71 11.77 1.81 -3.91
C VAL A 71 11.81 0.41 -3.31
N VAL A 72 10.63 -0.15 -3.05
CA VAL A 72 10.45 -1.52 -2.56
C VAL A 72 9.67 -2.31 -3.60
N ILE A 73 10.34 -3.27 -4.21
CA ILE A 73 9.76 -4.13 -5.24
C ILE A 73 9.43 -5.49 -4.65
N GLY A 74 8.29 -6.06 -5.03
CA GLY A 74 7.93 -7.44 -4.65
C GLY A 74 6.74 -7.94 -5.44
N GLU A 75 6.60 -9.25 -5.52
CA GLU A 75 5.46 -9.88 -6.16
C GLU A 75 4.15 -9.66 -5.39
N VAL A 76 3.02 -9.98 -6.01
CA VAL A 76 1.72 -10.01 -5.33
C VAL A 76 1.79 -10.95 -4.13
N GLY A 77 1.21 -10.56 -2.99
CA GLY A 77 1.20 -11.38 -1.78
C GLY A 77 2.47 -11.33 -0.92
N THR A 78 3.53 -10.61 -1.32
CA THR A 78 4.76 -10.47 -0.50
C THR A 78 4.59 -9.55 0.73
N GLY A 79 3.44 -8.91 0.91
CA GLY A 79 3.14 -8.08 2.08
C GLY A 79 3.52 -6.59 1.94
N LYS A 80 3.72 -6.07 0.72
CA LYS A 80 4.06 -4.65 0.46
C LYS A 80 3.09 -3.68 1.13
N THR A 81 1.78 -3.83 0.88
CA THR A 81 0.74 -2.97 1.48
C THR A 81 0.74 -3.03 3.00
N THR A 82 1.00 -4.21 3.57
CA THR A 82 1.10 -4.34 5.03
C THR A 82 2.37 -3.65 5.55
N LEU A 83 3.48 -3.77 4.83
CA LEU A 83 4.74 -3.08 5.14
C LEU A 83 4.57 -1.56 5.07
N CYS A 84 3.87 -1.06 4.04
CA CYS A 84 3.47 0.34 3.89
C CYS A 84 2.73 0.85 5.15
N ARG A 85 1.70 0.12 5.60
CA ARG A 85 0.94 0.47 6.81
C ARG A 85 1.78 0.43 8.08
N GLN A 86 2.71 -0.53 8.18
CA GLN A 86 3.64 -0.59 9.33
C GLN A 86 4.61 0.58 9.34
N LEU A 87 5.07 1.03 8.17
CA LEU A 87 5.92 2.21 8.06
C LEU A 87 5.20 3.47 8.56
N ILE A 88 3.94 3.66 8.15
CA ILE A 88 3.10 4.79 8.61
C ILE A 88 2.91 4.73 10.12
N ARG A 89 2.58 3.56 10.68
CA ARG A 89 2.41 3.38 12.12
C ARG A 89 3.68 3.68 12.91
N LYS A 90 4.81 3.30 12.38
CA LYS A 90 6.11 3.54 13.02
C LYS A 90 6.36 5.03 13.21
N PHE A 91 5.89 5.86 12.29
CA PHE A 91 6.07 7.31 12.34
C PHE A 91 4.86 8.07 12.90
N ALA A 92 3.74 7.41 13.19
CA ALA A 92 2.50 8.07 13.62
C ALA A 92 2.61 8.91 14.89
N ASN A 93 3.57 8.59 15.78
CA ASN A 93 3.81 9.30 17.04
C ASN A 93 5.08 10.17 16.99
N ASP A 94 5.71 10.32 15.83
CA ASP A 94 6.92 11.14 15.66
C ASP A 94 6.52 12.51 15.13
N GLU A 95 6.43 13.50 15.98
CA GLU A 95 6.02 14.88 15.64
C GLU A 95 6.94 15.54 14.60
N ALA A 96 8.17 15.04 14.45
CA ALA A 96 9.12 15.53 13.47
C ALA A 96 8.89 14.93 12.06
N ILE A 97 7.95 14.00 11.92
CA ILE A 97 7.68 13.30 10.66
C ILE A 97 6.22 13.46 10.26
N GLU A 98 5.99 13.88 9.03
CA GLU A 98 4.67 13.98 8.43
C GLU A 98 4.56 12.99 7.27
N THR A 99 3.57 12.09 7.33
CA THR A 99 3.40 11.02 6.34
C THR A 99 2.13 11.22 5.53
N HIS A 100 2.24 11.10 4.22
CA HIS A 100 1.13 11.15 3.26
C HIS A 100 1.12 9.86 2.46
N LEU A 101 -0.08 9.34 2.17
CA LEU A 101 -0.27 8.03 1.52
C LEU A 101 -1.14 8.13 0.28
N ILE A 102 -0.63 7.62 -0.83
CA ILE A 102 -1.39 7.34 -2.06
C ILE A 102 -1.48 5.82 -2.20
N LEU A 103 -2.70 5.26 -2.05
CA LEU A 103 -2.92 3.81 -2.13
C LEU A 103 -3.07 3.30 -3.57
N ASP A 104 -3.64 4.10 -4.45
CA ASP A 104 -3.82 3.76 -5.86
C ASP A 104 -3.45 4.96 -6.73
N PRO A 105 -2.26 4.97 -7.33
CA PRO A 105 -1.74 6.09 -8.10
C PRO A 105 -2.19 6.07 -9.57
N GLY A 106 -3.32 5.46 -9.89
CA GLY A 106 -3.89 5.39 -11.24
C GLY A 106 -4.52 6.71 -11.68
N PHE A 107 -3.76 7.80 -11.66
CA PHE A 107 -4.20 9.12 -12.12
C PHE A 107 -4.41 9.17 -13.62
N SER A 108 -5.34 10.00 -14.10
CA SER A 108 -5.57 10.21 -15.52
C SER A 108 -4.41 10.97 -16.18
N ASP A 109 -3.81 11.91 -15.45
CA ASP A 109 -2.71 12.75 -15.90
C ASP A 109 -1.90 13.35 -14.73
N GLY A 110 -0.85 14.11 -15.06
CA GLY A 110 -0.01 14.77 -14.08
C GLY A 110 -0.71 15.89 -13.30
N LEU A 111 -1.69 16.56 -13.92
CA LEU A 111 -2.42 17.63 -13.28
C LEU A 111 -3.32 17.10 -12.15
N GLU A 112 -3.98 15.96 -12.35
CA GLU A 112 -4.78 15.29 -11.31
C GLU A 112 -3.87 14.89 -10.13
N PHE A 113 -2.69 14.34 -10.43
CA PHE A 113 -1.71 14.02 -9.39
C PHE A 113 -1.27 15.26 -8.61
N LEU A 114 -0.94 16.39 -9.30
CA LEU A 114 -0.55 17.64 -8.66
C LEU A 114 -1.65 18.20 -7.75
N LYS A 115 -2.90 18.20 -8.22
CA LYS A 115 -4.06 18.62 -7.42
C LYS A 115 -4.22 17.78 -6.16
N THR A 116 -4.12 16.47 -6.32
CA THR A 116 -4.21 15.52 -5.20
C THR A 116 -3.07 15.73 -4.20
N ALA A 117 -1.84 15.85 -4.67
CA ALA A 117 -0.67 16.07 -3.81
C ALA A 117 -0.77 17.41 -3.06
N ALA A 118 -1.15 18.49 -3.74
CA ALA A 118 -1.30 19.80 -3.12
C ALA A 118 -2.41 19.79 -2.04
N ALA A 119 -3.58 19.20 -2.34
CA ALA A 119 -4.67 19.09 -1.38
C ALA A 119 -4.25 18.26 -0.14
N MET A 120 -3.56 17.15 -0.37
CA MET A 120 -3.08 16.26 0.68
C MET A 120 -2.06 16.94 1.60
N PHE A 121 -1.10 17.66 1.03
CA PHE A 121 -0.10 18.40 1.80
C PHE A 121 -0.73 19.55 2.59
N GLU A 122 -1.73 20.23 2.06
CA GLU A 122 -2.43 21.32 2.76
C GLU A 122 -3.46 20.83 3.79
N GLY A 123 -3.66 19.52 3.93
CA GLY A 123 -4.65 18.94 4.84
C GLY A 123 -6.10 19.22 4.41
N LYS A 124 -6.33 19.48 3.13
CA LYS A 124 -7.66 19.67 2.53
C LYS A 124 -8.15 18.33 1.97
N GLU A 125 -9.47 18.13 1.99
CA GLU A 125 -10.05 17.00 1.27
C GLU A 125 -9.71 17.12 -0.22
N SER A 126 -9.30 16.00 -0.81
CA SER A 126 -8.99 15.93 -2.24
C SER A 126 -10.23 16.39 -3.02
N PRO A 127 -10.12 17.33 -3.95
CA PRO A 127 -11.27 17.73 -4.77
C PRO A 127 -11.75 16.48 -5.51
N SER A 128 -12.96 16.02 -5.16
CA SER A 128 -13.59 14.94 -5.90
C SER A 128 -13.64 15.35 -7.38
N SER A 129 -13.22 14.45 -8.26
CA SER A 129 -13.02 14.65 -9.71
C SER A 129 -14.28 14.99 -10.51
N ARG A 130 -15.25 15.71 -9.93
CA ARG A 130 -16.59 15.96 -10.53
C ARG A 130 -17.12 17.39 -10.44
N ASP A 131 -16.27 18.40 -10.29
CA ASP A 131 -16.76 19.78 -10.50
C ASP A 131 -16.43 20.24 -11.92
N PRO A 132 -17.44 20.27 -12.84
CA PRO A 132 -17.25 20.65 -14.24
C PRO A 132 -17.00 22.15 -14.45
N HIS A 133 -16.99 22.97 -13.41
CA HIS A 133 -16.97 24.44 -13.50
C HIS A 133 -15.67 25.12 -13.08
N THR A 134 -14.58 24.39 -12.84
CA THR A 134 -13.28 25.04 -12.63
C THR A 134 -12.71 25.48 -13.97
N PRO A 135 -12.41 26.78 -14.17
CA PRO A 135 -11.86 27.25 -15.43
C PRO A 135 -10.50 26.62 -15.69
N LYS A 136 -10.34 25.99 -16.87
CA LYS A 136 -9.08 25.47 -17.37
C LYS A 136 -8.20 26.65 -17.82
N ASN A 137 -7.50 27.27 -16.91
CA ASN A 137 -6.45 28.23 -17.26
C ASN A 137 -5.09 27.52 -17.19
N GLY A 138 -4.27 27.66 -18.21
CA GLY A 138 -2.97 27.00 -18.38
C GLY A 138 -1.86 27.39 -17.39
N SER A 139 -2.22 28.00 -16.26
CA SER A 139 -1.36 28.37 -15.14
C SER A 139 -1.40 27.33 -13.99
N ASP A 140 -2.30 26.35 -14.04
CA ASP A 140 -2.59 25.48 -12.88
C ASP A 140 -1.40 24.64 -12.44
N ASP A 141 -0.62 24.08 -13.37
CA ASP A 141 0.52 23.20 -13.05
C ASP A 141 1.64 23.93 -12.31
N TRP A 142 1.98 25.13 -12.78
CA TRP A 142 3.04 25.92 -12.16
C TRP A 142 2.65 26.39 -10.75
N ASP A 143 1.43 26.88 -10.59
CA ASP A 143 0.91 27.35 -9.31
C ASP A 143 0.86 26.20 -8.28
N LEU A 144 0.41 25.02 -8.71
CA LEU A 144 0.38 23.84 -7.84
C LEU A 144 1.78 23.38 -7.42
N LYS A 145 2.72 23.35 -8.36
CA LYS A 145 4.12 23.01 -8.06
C LYS A 145 4.76 24.00 -7.09
N GLU A 146 4.51 25.30 -7.28
CA GLU A 146 5.03 26.33 -6.38
C GLU A 146 4.42 26.24 -4.97
N ARG A 147 3.11 25.99 -4.85
CA ARG A 147 2.44 25.75 -3.56
C ARG A 147 3.03 24.52 -2.84
N ILE A 148 3.22 23.41 -3.55
CA ILE A 148 3.85 22.21 -3.01
C ILE A 148 5.27 22.53 -2.54
N LYS A 149 6.06 23.23 -3.33
CA LYS A 149 7.42 23.63 -2.99
C LYS A 149 7.45 24.50 -1.74
N GLN A 150 6.57 25.53 -1.64
CA GLN A 150 6.47 26.40 -0.48
C GLN A 150 6.10 25.60 0.78
N TYR A 151 5.15 24.67 0.67
CA TYR A 151 4.80 23.78 1.77
C TYR A 151 5.99 22.95 2.23
N LEU A 152 6.69 22.28 1.31
CA LEU A 152 7.86 21.46 1.64
C LEU A 152 8.99 22.29 2.29
N PHE A 153 9.18 23.52 1.80
CA PHE A 153 10.16 24.45 2.39
C PHE A 153 9.75 24.86 3.80
N GLN A 154 8.48 25.21 4.00
CA GLN A 154 7.94 25.57 5.32
C GLN A 154 8.13 24.41 6.31
N LYS A 155 7.74 23.19 5.91
CA LYS A 155 7.86 22.01 6.77
C LYS A 155 9.32 21.61 7.02
N GLY A 156 10.10 21.51 5.94
CA GLY A 156 11.47 20.99 6.01
C GLY A 156 12.47 21.95 6.65
N VAL A 157 12.36 23.25 6.36
CA VAL A 157 13.35 24.24 6.78
C VAL A 157 12.89 24.99 8.05
N HIS A 158 11.65 25.50 8.07
CA HIS A 158 11.18 26.31 9.19
C HIS A 158 10.68 25.49 10.38
N GLU A 159 9.97 24.37 10.10
CA GLU A 159 9.45 23.49 11.15
C GLU A 159 10.38 22.31 11.47
N ASN A 160 11.46 22.14 10.71
CA ASN A 160 12.41 21.01 10.81
C ASN A 160 11.72 19.63 10.77
N LYS A 161 10.65 19.51 10.01
CA LYS A 161 9.92 18.25 9.81
C LYS A 161 10.41 17.51 8.57
N THR A 162 10.28 16.21 8.59
CA THR A 162 10.51 15.34 7.44
C THR A 162 9.16 15.01 6.80
N VAL A 163 8.93 15.44 5.56
CA VAL A 163 7.72 15.11 4.81
C VAL A 163 7.96 13.85 3.99
N ILE A 164 7.11 12.84 4.18
CA ILE A 164 7.21 11.55 3.51
C ILE A 164 5.96 11.33 2.67
N LEU A 165 6.13 11.11 1.37
CA LEU A 165 5.10 10.66 0.46
C LEU A 165 5.28 9.16 0.20
N ILE A 166 4.29 8.39 0.61
CA ILE A 166 4.27 6.94 0.41
C ILE A 166 3.28 6.63 -0.70
N ILE A 167 3.72 5.84 -1.68
CA ILE A 167 2.91 5.43 -2.83
C ILE A 167 2.87 3.92 -2.84
N ASP A 168 1.68 3.33 -2.71
CA ASP A 168 1.47 1.89 -2.92
C ASP A 168 1.05 1.65 -4.38
N GLU A 169 1.22 0.43 -4.88
CA GLU A 169 0.91 0.04 -6.27
C GLU A 169 1.63 0.92 -7.32
N GLY A 170 2.88 1.30 -7.06
CA GLY A 170 3.68 2.23 -7.89
C GLY A 170 3.80 1.87 -9.36
N GLN A 171 3.61 0.59 -9.76
CA GLN A 171 3.58 0.18 -11.17
C GLN A 171 2.40 0.78 -11.94
N LYS A 172 1.40 1.35 -11.24
CA LYS A 172 0.26 2.05 -11.87
C LYS A 172 0.52 3.54 -12.12
N LEU A 173 1.67 4.07 -11.67
CA LEU A 173 2.02 5.48 -11.89
C LEU A 173 2.13 5.79 -13.38
N PRO A 174 1.36 6.76 -13.89
CA PRO A 174 1.55 7.29 -15.24
C PRO A 174 2.93 7.95 -15.39
N ASP A 175 3.40 7.99 -16.61
CA ASP A 175 4.67 8.61 -16.97
C ASP A 175 4.79 10.07 -16.56
N SER A 176 3.71 10.83 -16.70
CA SER A 176 3.63 12.23 -16.28
C SER A 176 3.81 12.40 -14.78
N CYS A 177 3.29 11.46 -13.97
CA CYS A 177 3.44 11.49 -12.51
C CYS A 177 4.88 11.18 -12.08
N ILE A 178 5.54 10.22 -12.75
CA ILE A 178 6.95 9.90 -12.49
C ILE A 178 7.84 11.11 -12.76
N GLU A 179 7.56 11.85 -13.83
CA GLU A 179 8.32 13.06 -14.16
C GLU A 179 8.11 14.16 -13.10
N ILE A 180 6.88 14.34 -12.61
CA ILE A 180 6.60 15.27 -11.52
C ILE A 180 7.31 14.85 -10.21
N LEU A 181 7.29 13.54 -9.87
CA LEU A 181 8.03 13.03 -8.71
C LEU A 181 9.54 13.28 -8.85
N ARG A 182 10.09 13.14 -10.07
CA ARG A 182 11.50 13.46 -10.38
C ARG A 182 11.79 14.94 -10.13
N GLU A 183 10.88 15.85 -10.53
CA GLU A 183 11.00 17.28 -10.26
C GLU A 183 10.96 17.58 -8.76
N PHE A 184 10.06 16.95 -8.00
CA PHE A 184 9.98 17.13 -6.56
C PHE A 184 11.24 16.71 -5.82
N LEU A 185 11.95 15.69 -6.33
CA LEU A 185 13.23 15.28 -5.78
C LEU A 185 14.36 16.31 -6.00
N ASN A 186 14.15 17.35 -6.82
CA ASN A 186 15.06 18.48 -6.92
C ASN A 186 14.81 19.56 -5.84
N TYR A 187 13.72 19.45 -5.07
CA TYR A 187 13.49 20.34 -3.95
C TYR A 187 14.37 19.90 -2.78
N GLU A 188 15.48 20.57 -2.64
CA GLU A 188 16.53 20.24 -1.65
C GLU A 188 17.16 21.48 -1.05
N THR A 189 17.76 21.30 0.10
CA THR A 189 18.73 22.21 0.69
C THR A 189 20.15 21.74 0.31
N ASN A 190 21.17 22.40 0.79
CA ASN A 190 22.57 21.94 0.60
C ASN A 190 22.85 20.61 1.33
N GLU A 191 21.99 20.19 2.25
CA GLU A 191 22.24 19.04 3.12
C GLU A 191 21.29 17.86 2.87
N TYR A 192 20.04 18.12 2.45
CA TYR A 192 19.03 17.07 2.34
C TYR A 192 17.91 17.40 1.36
N LYS A 193 17.18 16.34 0.93
CA LYS A 193 15.96 16.44 0.15
C LYS A 193 14.78 16.86 1.05
N LEU A 194 13.95 17.80 0.57
CA LEU A 194 12.77 18.28 1.31
C LEU A 194 11.64 17.27 1.34
N LEU A 195 11.48 16.49 0.26
CA LEU A 195 10.49 15.43 0.16
C LEU A 195 11.19 14.07 0.16
N GLN A 196 10.72 13.16 1.01
CA GLN A 196 11.08 11.77 1.02
C GLN A 196 9.99 10.98 0.30
N ILE A 197 10.34 10.12 -0.63
CA ILE A 197 9.40 9.31 -1.40
C ILE A 197 9.67 7.85 -1.14
N VAL A 198 8.62 7.08 -0.84
CA VAL A 198 8.68 5.62 -0.74
C VAL A 198 7.68 5.03 -1.72
N ILE A 199 8.14 4.27 -2.69
CA ILE A 199 7.30 3.60 -3.68
C ILE A 199 7.32 2.10 -3.40
N PHE A 200 6.14 1.53 -3.11
CA PHE A 200 5.92 0.10 -3.08
C PHE A 200 5.33 -0.32 -4.41
N ALA A 201 5.98 -1.23 -5.13
CA ALA A 201 5.55 -1.61 -6.46
C ALA A 201 5.75 -3.09 -6.75
N GLN A 202 5.15 -3.56 -7.84
CA GLN A 202 5.37 -4.89 -8.40
C GLN A 202 6.58 -4.86 -9.36
N LYS A 203 7.02 -6.03 -9.82
CA LYS A 203 8.21 -6.17 -10.68
C LYS A 203 8.11 -5.40 -12.01
N GLU A 204 6.89 -5.13 -12.47
CA GLU A 204 6.65 -4.34 -13.67
C GLU A 204 7.22 -2.93 -13.57
N PHE A 205 7.36 -2.42 -12.36
CA PHE A 205 7.99 -1.11 -12.12
C PHE A 205 9.47 -1.08 -12.51
N ASP A 206 10.16 -2.22 -12.49
CA ASP A 206 11.55 -2.31 -12.94
C ASP A 206 11.71 -1.93 -14.42
N GLU A 207 10.72 -2.24 -15.25
CA GLU A 207 10.75 -1.84 -16.66
C GLU A 207 10.60 -0.32 -16.79
N ILE A 208 9.73 0.29 -15.99
CA ILE A 208 9.59 1.75 -15.92
C ILE A 208 10.91 2.39 -15.50
N LEU A 209 11.59 1.84 -14.49
CA LEU A 209 12.89 2.34 -14.03
C LEU A 209 13.97 2.23 -15.11
N ARG A 210 14.02 1.13 -15.88
CA ARG A 210 14.97 0.95 -16.98
C ARG A 210 14.77 1.98 -18.09
N GLN A 211 13.53 2.30 -18.42
CA GLN A 211 13.18 3.30 -19.43
C GLN A 211 13.45 4.74 -18.98
N ARG A 212 13.62 4.96 -17.65
CA ARG A 212 13.76 6.28 -17.02
C ARG A 212 14.99 6.35 -16.12
N SER A 213 16.16 6.23 -16.71
CA SER A 213 17.43 6.25 -15.98
C SER A 213 17.57 7.48 -15.06
N ASN A 214 17.17 8.66 -15.54
CA ASN A 214 17.20 9.90 -14.75
C ASN A 214 16.35 9.88 -13.46
N PHE A 215 15.31 9.06 -13.42
CA PHE A 215 14.53 8.83 -12.20
C PHE A 215 15.17 7.72 -11.35
N ALA A 216 15.62 6.64 -12.00
CA ALA A 216 16.28 5.52 -11.34
C ALA A 216 17.57 5.94 -10.62
N ASP A 217 18.35 6.86 -11.20
CA ASP A 217 19.60 7.39 -10.61
C ASP A 217 19.37 8.18 -9.29
N ARG A 218 18.12 8.51 -8.97
CA ARG A 218 17.76 9.20 -7.73
C ARG A 218 17.36 8.26 -6.59
N ILE A 219 17.36 6.95 -6.85
CA ILE A 219 17.00 5.94 -5.84
C ILE A 219 18.16 5.77 -4.87
N ASP A 220 17.94 6.14 -3.60
CA ASP A 220 18.87 5.86 -2.51
C ASP A 220 18.76 4.43 -2.03
N LEU A 221 17.53 3.94 -1.85
CA LEU A 221 17.28 2.57 -1.41
C LEU A 221 16.41 1.83 -2.44
N TYR A 222 16.98 0.79 -3.04
CA TYR A 222 16.24 -0.21 -3.80
C TYR A 222 16.22 -1.52 -3.03
N HIS A 223 15.02 -2.02 -2.71
CA HIS A 223 14.86 -3.24 -1.91
C HIS A 223 13.92 -4.23 -2.59
N LEU A 224 14.42 -5.47 -2.78
CA LEU A 224 13.60 -6.57 -3.26
C LEU A 224 12.99 -7.33 -2.08
N LEU A 225 11.65 -7.37 -2.05
CA LEU A 225 10.88 -8.12 -1.08
C LEU A 225 10.47 -9.46 -1.72
N GLY A 226 11.17 -10.51 -1.35
CA GLY A 226 10.92 -11.85 -1.86
C GLY A 226 9.76 -12.56 -1.16
N PRO A 227 9.38 -13.76 -1.62
CA PRO A 227 8.46 -14.64 -0.90
C PRO A 227 9.04 -15.04 0.45
N MET A 228 8.18 -15.37 1.40
CA MET A 228 8.62 -15.87 2.69
C MET A 228 9.31 -17.22 2.54
N SER A 229 10.35 -17.47 3.33
CA SER A 229 10.97 -18.79 3.46
C SER A 229 9.95 -19.78 4.05
N PHE A 230 10.13 -21.09 3.81
CA PHE A 230 9.31 -22.12 4.43
C PHE A 230 9.28 -21.98 5.96
N LYS A 231 10.42 -21.66 6.57
CA LYS A 231 10.53 -21.43 8.02
C LYS A 231 9.70 -20.24 8.48
N ASP A 232 9.72 -19.13 7.73
CA ASP A 232 8.95 -17.93 8.08
C ASP A 232 7.46 -18.14 7.81
N THR A 233 7.10 -18.86 6.75
CA THR A 233 5.72 -19.23 6.47
C THR A 233 5.12 -20.06 7.60
N ARG A 234 5.85 -21.09 8.07
CA ARG A 234 5.43 -21.89 9.22
C ARG A 234 5.23 -21.05 10.48
N ARG A 235 6.19 -20.18 10.78
CA ARG A 235 6.10 -19.26 11.93
C ARG A 235 4.94 -18.27 11.79
N MET A 236 4.69 -17.79 10.59
CA MET A 236 3.57 -16.87 10.32
C MET A 236 2.22 -17.56 10.57
N ILE A 237 2.07 -18.81 10.09
CA ILE A 237 0.85 -19.60 10.34
C ILE A 237 0.66 -19.81 11.84
N GLN A 238 1.70 -20.25 12.55
CA GLN A 238 1.65 -20.46 13.99
C GLN A 238 1.30 -19.14 14.73
N PHE A 239 1.98 -18.06 14.44
CA PHE A 239 1.70 -16.74 15.03
C PHE A 239 0.25 -16.31 14.83
N ARG A 240 -0.31 -16.47 13.63
CA ARG A 240 -1.70 -16.09 13.33
C ARG A 240 -2.70 -16.96 14.09
N LEU A 241 -2.44 -18.24 14.23
CA LEU A 241 -3.27 -19.14 15.04
C LEU A 241 -3.23 -18.77 16.52
N GLU A 242 -2.05 -18.45 17.06
CA GLU A 242 -1.88 -18.01 18.44
C GLU A 242 -2.62 -16.67 18.69
N GLN A 243 -2.51 -15.71 17.76
CA GLN A 243 -3.24 -14.45 17.85
C GLN A 243 -4.76 -14.60 17.73
N ALA A 244 -5.22 -15.63 17.05
CA ALA A 244 -6.65 -15.92 16.91
C ALA A 244 -7.23 -16.68 18.09
N SER A 245 -6.40 -17.32 18.92
CA SER A 245 -6.77 -18.08 20.11
C SER A 245 -6.41 -17.29 21.36
N ASP A 246 -7.27 -17.28 22.39
CA ASP A 246 -6.89 -16.76 23.72
C ASP A 246 -5.94 -17.73 24.49
N PHE A 247 -5.48 -18.78 23.84
CA PHE A 247 -4.65 -19.82 24.46
C PHE A 247 -3.16 -19.55 24.22
N THR A 248 -2.47 -19.10 25.24
CA THR A 248 -1.00 -19.21 25.37
C THR A 248 -0.63 -20.67 25.61
N GLY A 249 -0.59 -21.48 24.58
CA GLY A 249 -0.20 -22.90 24.70
C GLY A 249 -0.90 -23.85 23.73
N MET A 250 -0.94 -23.52 22.43
CA MET A 250 -1.27 -24.56 21.45
C MET A 250 -0.15 -25.60 21.38
N PRO A 251 -0.48 -26.90 21.44
CA PRO A 251 0.49 -27.94 21.14
C PRO A 251 1.02 -27.72 19.73
N SER A 252 2.33 -27.94 19.53
CA SER A 252 2.97 -27.83 18.21
C SER A 252 2.19 -28.68 17.20
N LEU A 253 1.51 -28.02 16.26
CA LEU A 253 0.74 -28.69 15.21
C LEU A 253 1.63 -29.33 14.12
N PHE A 254 2.96 -29.27 14.29
CA PHE A 254 3.94 -29.85 13.34
C PHE A 254 5.17 -30.43 14.05
#